data_38d7c0301e92fdedb3bea809d85afd2b
#
_entry.id   38d7c0301e92fdedb3bea809d85afd2b
#
_cell.length_a   1.000
_cell.length_b   1.000
_cell.length_c   1.000
_cell.angle_alpha   90.00
_cell.angle_beta   90.00
_cell.angle_gamma   90.00
#
_symmetry.space_group_name_H-M   'P 1'
#
loop_
_entity.id
_entity.type
_entity.pdbx_description
1 polymer ?
#
loop_
_entity_poly.entity_id
_entity_poly.type
_entity_poly.pdbx_seq_one_letter_code
_entity_poly.pdbx_strand_id
1 'polypeptide(L)'
;FKNWKIGLTSNGTITEQSCAKEVIAVGAYNTTVSLQLANNSTKTLTNSNYNKWGIKEGEITYYSSFGTRYDGQELPHICAPGAYLESSFNRYNRLDKRSITRSDSFQGNVYSFCAMGGTSMSSPYMAGIAALWLEANPALTHQQIREITMQTANNDIACNEGNYFKSEGRQAGAGKVDAYAGLMYILNENEATLINTPTEKSFIIRCVSTNNYEAFCAGATSLTGTLYNIEGKKVLSCSQSGNTIHMNA
;
A
#
# COMPACT_ATOMS: atom_id res chain seq x y z
N PHE A 1 5.58 -36.66 6.04
CA PHE A 1 6.22 -35.87 4.97
C PHE A 1 7.77 -35.86 5.05
N LYS A 2 8.42 -36.82 5.71
CA LYS A 2 9.87 -36.89 5.89
C LYS A 2 10.68 -37.02 4.59
N ASN A 3 10.06 -37.30 3.45
CA ASN A 3 10.72 -37.59 2.19
C ASN A 3 10.31 -36.69 1.01
N TRP A 4 9.54 -35.61 1.26
CA TRP A 4 9.22 -34.66 0.21
C TRP A 4 10.44 -33.76 -0.05
N LYS A 5 11.25 -34.16 -1.03
CA LYS A 5 12.34 -33.34 -1.58
C LYS A 5 11.91 -32.52 -2.80
N ILE A 6 10.67 -32.67 -3.27
CA ILE A 6 10.15 -32.01 -4.45
C ILE A 6 9.23 -30.86 -3.99
N GLY A 7 9.50 -29.64 -4.41
CA GLY A 7 8.70 -28.45 -4.16
C GLY A 7 9.25 -27.47 -3.14
N LEU A 8 10.27 -27.80 -2.38
CA LEU A 8 11.05 -26.89 -1.55
C LEU A 8 12.40 -26.64 -2.22
N THR A 9 12.41 -25.84 -3.27
CA THR A 9 13.65 -25.35 -3.85
C THR A 9 14.02 -24.03 -3.21
N SER A 10 15.31 -23.77 -3.03
CA SER A 10 15.82 -22.44 -2.66
C SER A 10 15.48 -21.33 -3.67
N ASN A 11 14.83 -21.69 -4.79
CA ASN A 11 14.60 -20.83 -5.93
C ASN A 11 13.19 -20.24 -6.00
N GLY A 12 12.32 -20.59 -5.07
CA GLY A 12 11.00 -19.96 -5.03
C GLY A 12 9.98 -20.69 -4.14
N THR A 13 8.99 -19.94 -3.69
CA THR A 13 7.88 -20.38 -2.84
C THR A 13 6.52 -19.90 -3.38
N ILE A 14 6.47 -19.42 -4.63
CA ILE A 14 5.26 -18.93 -5.28
C ILE A 14 4.28 -20.08 -5.52
N THR A 15 2.99 -19.82 -5.28
CA THR A 15 1.91 -20.75 -5.59
C THR A 15 1.46 -20.64 -7.04
N GLU A 16 0.84 -21.69 -7.58
CA GLU A 16 0.38 -21.73 -8.97
C GLU A 16 -0.62 -20.62 -9.32
N GLN A 17 -1.47 -20.17 -8.38
CA GLN A 17 -2.43 -19.09 -8.60
C GLN A 17 -1.75 -17.78 -8.96
N SER A 18 -0.59 -17.52 -8.38
CA SER A 18 0.20 -16.31 -8.65
C SER A 18 0.95 -16.38 -9.99
N CYS A 19 0.99 -17.55 -10.63
CA CYS A 19 1.69 -17.76 -11.91
C CYS A 19 0.85 -17.42 -13.14
N ALA A 20 -0.43 -17.07 -13.00
CA ALA A 20 -1.25 -16.62 -14.13
C ALA A 20 -0.69 -15.30 -14.71
N LYS A 21 -0.74 -15.17 -16.05
CA LYS A 21 -0.11 -14.03 -16.75
C LYS A 21 -0.77 -12.68 -16.45
N GLU A 22 -2.08 -12.69 -16.18
CA GLU A 22 -2.90 -11.49 -16.07
C GLU A 22 -3.14 -11.06 -14.62
N VAL A 23 -2.53 -11.74 -13.65
CA VAL A 23 -2.65 -11.37 -12.23
C VAL A 23 -1.52 -10.44 -11.80
N ILE A 24 -1.79 -9.69 -10.74
CA ILE A 24 -0.77 -8.99 -9.96
C ILE A 24 -0.44 -9.88 -8.77
N ALA A 25 0.72 -10.51 -8.78
CA ALA A 25 1.21 -11.27 -7.64
C ALA A 25 1.71 -10.30 -6.56
N VAL A 26 1.15 -10.43 -5.36
CA VAL A 26 1.36 -9.48 -4.26
C VAL A 26 2.06 -10.17 -3.10
N GLY A 27 3.23 -9.68 -2.74
CA GLY A 27 3.96 -10.02 -1.52
C GLY A 27 3.47 -9.22 -0.33
N ALA A 28 4.15 -9.37 0.80
CA ALA A 28 3.74 -8.75 2.05
C ALA A 28 4.90 -8.05 2.75
N TYR A 29 4.63 -6.88 3.36
CA TYR A 29 5.55 -6.23 4.28
C TYR A 29 4.89 -5.96 5.65
N ASN A 30 5.73 -5.74 6.68
CA ASN A 30 5.30 -5.50 8.05
C ASN A 30 4.88 -4.03 8.22
N THR A 31 3.60 -3.77 8.42
CA THR A 31 3.10 -2.42 8.74
C THR A 31 3.17 -2.12 10.22
N THR A 32 3.09 -3.16 11.04
CA THR A 32 3.29 -3.09 12.48
C THR A 32 3.80 -4.42 13.01
N VAL A 33 4.57 -4.38 14.07
CA VAL A 33 5.08 -5.57 14.76
C VAL A 33 4.39 -5.80 16.11
N SER A 34 3.54 -4.87 16.55
CA SER A 34 2.78 -4.99 17.78
C SER A 34 1.35 -4.49 17.61
N LEU A 35 0.42 -5.10 18.34
CA LEU A 35 -1.02 -4.86 18.24
C LEU A 35 -1.64 -4.83 19.63
N GLN A 36 -2.40 -3.78 19.94
CA GLN A 36 -3.25 -3.71 21.12
C GLN A 36 -4.53 -4.49 20.88
N LEU A 37 -4.87 -5.40 21.78
CA LEU A 37 -6.11 -6.19 21.73
C LEU A 37 -7.22 -5.58 22.59
N ALA A 38 -8.46 -5.95 22.32
CA ALA A 38 -9.63 -5.47 23.06
C ALA A 38 -9.62 -5.81 24.57
N ASN A 39 -8.83 -6.78 24.97
CA ASN A 39 -8.62 -7.15 26.37
C ASN A 39 -7.44 -6.41 27.05
N ASN A 40 -6.96 -5.35 26.43
CA ASN A 40 -5.79 -4.56 26.85
C ASN A 40 -4.45 -5.30 26.84
N SER A 41 -4.39 -6.52 26.31
CA SER A 41 -3.10 -7.18 26.10
C SER A 41 -2.45 -6.74 24.78
N THR A 42 -1.13 -6.86 24.71
CA THR A 42 -0.37 -6.58 23.49
C THR A 42 0.07 -7.89 22.85
N LYS A 43 -0.22 -8.03 21.57
CA LYS A 43 0.29 -9.13 20.74
C LYS A 43 1.43 -8.61 19.88
N THR A 44 2.58 -9.30 19.88
CA THR A 44 3.74 -8.91 19.09
C THR A 44 4.20 -10.06 18.18
N LEU A 45 4.70 -9.73 16.98
CA LEU A 45 5.36 -10.69 16.09
C LEU A 45 6.72 -11.12 16.63
N THR A 46 7.30 -10.35 17.54
CA THR A 46 8.61 -10.62 18.12
C THR A 46 8.58 -11.67 19.23
N ASN A 47 7.39 -12.03 19.73
CA ASN A 47 7.25 -13.02 20.79
C ASN A 47 7.11 -14.42 20.21
N SER A 48 7.92 -15.37 20.69
CA SER A 48 7.95 -16.79 20.33
C SER A 48 8.82 -17.16 19.12
N ASN A 49 8.29 -17.90 18.18
CA ASN A 49 9.05 -18.54 17.08
C ASN A 49 9.62 -17.56 16.04
N TYR A 50 9.23 -16.29 16.07
CA TYR A 50 9.65 -15.27 15.10
C TYR A 50 10.85 -14.43 15.53
N ASN A 51 11.22 -14.45 16.81
CA ASN A 51 12.36 -13.69 17.35
C ASN A 51 13.69 -13.96 16.62
N LYS A 52 13.86 -15.17 16.13
CA LYS A 52 15.05 -15.55 15.38
C LYS A 52 15.21 -14.83 14.03
N TRP A 53 14.17 -14.20 13.53
CA TRP A 53 14.12 -13.55 12.22
C TRP A 53 14.42 -12.04 12.30
N GLY A 54 14.46 -11.45 13.50
CA GLY A 54 14.73 -10.02 13.66
C GLY A 54 13.69 -9.10 13.02
N ILE A 55 12.41 -9.52 13.02
CA ILE A 55 11.31 -8.84 12.32
C ILE A 55 11.17 -7.38 12.79
N LYS A 56 11.19 -6.45 11.85
CA LYS A 56 10.99 -5.01 12.07
C LYS A 56 9.84 -4.47 11.24
N GLU A 57 9.30 -3.36 11.70
CA GLU A 57 8.31 -2.59 10.94
C GLU A 57 8.93 -2.01 9.67
N GLY A 58 8.17 -2.02 8.58
CA GLY A 58 8.64 -1.61 7.27
C GLY A 58 9.36 -2.70 6.47
N GLU A 59 9.95 -3.71 7.09
CA GLU A 59 10.62 -4.82 6.38
C GLU A 59 9.63 -5.75 5.68
N ILE A 60 10.12 -6.41 4.64
CA ILE A 60 9.36 -7.49 3.98
C ILE A 60 9.09 -8.61 4.98
N THR A 61 7.89 -9.16 4.96
CA THR A 61 7.56 -10.27 5.88
C THR A 61 8.31 -11.52 5.52
N TYR A 62 8.69 -12.31 6.52
CA TYR A 62 9.38 -13.59 6.32
C TYR A 62 8.58 -14.60 5.46
N TYR A 63 7.25 -14.46 5.42
CA TYR A 63 6.36 -15.33 4.63
C TYR A 63 6.01 -14.77 3.25
N SER A 64 6.55 -13.61 2.86
CA SER A 64 6.39 -13.13 1.50
C SER A 64 7.03 -14.10 0.52
N SER A 65 6.22 -14.69 -0.35
CA SER A 65 6.70 -15.67 -1.33
C SER A 65 7.40 -14.99 -2.49
N PHE A 66 8.35 -15.67 -3.10
CA PHE A 66 9.09 -15.22 -4.29
C PHE A 66 9.38 -16.39 -5.23
N GLY A 67 9.69 -16.09 -6.45
CA GLY A 67 10.08 -17.09 -7.43
C GLY A 67 9.99 -16.60 -8.86
N THR A 68 10.48 -17.42 -9.78
CA THR A 68 10.46 -17.13 -11.22
C THR A 68 9.35 -17.94 -11.87
N ARG A 69 8.47 -17.28 -12.59
CA ARG A 69 7.44 -17.91 -13.42
C ARG A 69 8.08 -18.61 -14.62
N TYR A 70 7.39 -19.56 -15.23
CA TYR A 70 7.88 -20.36 -16.36
C TYR A 70 8.33 -19.55 -17.59
N ASP A 71 7.86 -18.31 -17.73
CA ASP A 71 8.24 -17.38 -18.81
C ASP A 71 9.34 -16.41 -18.42
N GLY A 72 9.98 -16.62 -17.28
CA GLY A 72 11.10 -15.82 -16.79
C GLY A 72 10.69 -14.60 -15.93
N GLN A 73 9.38 -14.36 -15.77
CA GLN A 73 8.92 -13.25 -14.93
C GLN A 73 9.20 -13.53 -13.45
N GLU A 74 9.92 -12.61 -12.80
CA GLU A 74 10.13 -12.65 -11.35
C GLU A 74 8.84 -12.21 -10.61
N LEU A 75 8.54 -12.91 -9.50
CA LEU A 75 7.39 -12.69 -8.64
C LEU A 75 7.81 -12.60 -7.17
N PRO A 76 7.10 -11.82 -6.33
CA PRO A 76 5.89 -11.06 -6.63
C PRO A 76 6.17 -9.85 -7.52
N HIS A 77 5.13 -9.24 -8.08
CA HIS A 77 5.29 -7.96 -8.80
C HIS A 77 5.51 -6.79 -7.84
N ILE A 78 4.85 -6.84 -6.68
CA ILE A 78 4.78 -5.75 -5.69
C ILE A 78 4.55 -6.33 -4.29
N CYS A 79 4.87 -5.56 -3.23
CA CYS A 79 4.43 -5.84 -1.88
C CYS A 79 3.39 -4.84 -1.41
N ALA A 80 2.44 -5.32 -0.59
CA ALA A 80 1.46 -4.51 0.10
C ALA A 80 1.46 -4.84 1.61
N PRO A 81 0.81 -4.02 2.46
CA PRO A 81 0.63 -4.31 3.87
C PRO A 81 0.11 -5.72 4.10
N GLY A 82 0.78 -6.51 4.95
CA GLY A 82 0.42 -7.91 5.15
C GLY A 82 0.52 -8.38 6.60
N ALA A 83 0.96 -7.54 7.54
CA ALA A 83 1.08 -7.90 8.94
C ALA A 83 0.15 -7.09 9.82
N TYR A 84 -0.68 -7.78 10.61
CA TYR A 84 -1.63 -7.19 11.55
C TYR A 84 -2.56 -6.11 10.97
N LEU A 85 -3.10 -6.36 9.79
CA LEU A 85 -4.14 -5.51 9.22
C LEU A 85 -5.45 -5.73 9.97
N GLU A 86 -6.03 -4.62 10.47
CA GLU A 86 -7.34 -4.63 11.10
C GLU A 86 -8.44 -4.55 10.04
N SER A 87 -9.45 -5.41 10.18
CA SER A 87 -10.65 -5.40 9.36
C SER A 87 -11.85 -5.92 10.14
N SER A 88 -13.05 -5.76 9.56
CA SER A 88 -14.28 -6.30 10.11
C SER A 88 -14.20 -7.81 10.26
N PHE A 89 -14.70 -8.33 11.38
CA PHE A 89 -14.70 -9.74 11.70
C PHE A 89 -16.12 -10.30 11.71
N ASN A 90 -16.31 -11.39 10.99
CA ASN A 90 -17.63 -12.02 10.93
C ASN A 90 -18.02 -12.58 12.30
N ARG A 91 -19.13 -12.09 12.86
CA ARG A 91 -19.64 -12.51 14.19
C ARG A 91 -19.96 -13.99 14.31
N TYR A 92 -20.22 -14.67 13.21
CA TYR A 92 -20.50 -16.10 13.16
C TYR A 92 -19.24 -16.96 13.01
N ASN A 93 -18.09 -16.32 12.81
CA ASN A 93 -16.83 -17.02 12.66
C ASN A 93 -16.42 -17.62 14.01
N ARG A 94 -16.10 -18.91 14.00
CA ARG A 94 -15.59 -19.64 15.17
C ARG A 94 -14.07 -19.62 15.27
N LEU A 95 -13.39 -18.97 14.31
CA LEU A 95 -11.95 -18.83 14.34
C LEU A 95 -11.51 -17.98 15.55
N ASP A 96 -10.26 -18.07 15.84
CA ASP A 96 -9.58 -17.54 17.00
C ASP A 96 -9.92 -16.08 17.34
N LYS A 97 -10.65 -15.88 18.42
CA LYS A 97 -10.96 -14.56 18.98
C LYS A 97 -9.76 -13.83 19.60
N ARG A 98 -8.56 -14.44 19.59
CA ARG A 98 -7.35 -13.92 20.21
C ARG A 98 -6.71 -12.72 19.47
N SER A 99 -7.31 -12.28 18.38
CA SER A 99 -6.82 -11.12 17.62
C SER A 99 -7.88 -10.03 17.46
N ILE A 100 -8.93 -10.05 18.29
CA ILE A 100 -9.94 -8.99 18.32
C ILE A 100 -9.29 -7.73 18.90
N THR A 101 -9.31 -6.64 18.14
CA THR A 101 -8.75 -5.34 18.48
C THR A 101 -9.78 -4.45 19.14
N ARG A 102 -11.00 -4.48 18.66
CA ARG A 102 -12.14 -3.73 19.23
C ARG A 102 -13.46 -4.39 18.89
N SER A 103 -14.51 -3.98 19.57
CA SER A 103 -15.88 -4.39 19.27
C SER A 103 -16.82 -3.21 19.50
N ASP A 104 -17.76 -3.03 18.58
CA ASP A 104 -18.77 -1.97 18.62
C ASP A 104 -20.17 -2.59 18.65
N SER A 105 -21.11 -1.93 19.31
CA SER A 105 -22.51 -2.36 19.38
C SER A 105 -23.38 -1.54 18.44
N PHE A 106 -24.18 -2.19 17.61
CA PHE A 106 -25.15 -1.55 16.74
C PHE A 106 -26.43 -2.37 16.67
N GLN A 107 -27.58 -1.76 16.90
CA GLN A 107 -28.90 -2.39 16.87
C GLN A 107 -28.98 -3.69 17.70
N GLY A 108 -28.42 -3.67 18.92
CA GLY A 108 -28.43 -4.80 19.84
C GLY A 108 -27.49 -5.97 19.48
N ASN A 109 -26.69 -5.82 18.44
CA ASN A 109 -25.67 -6.77 18.03
C ASN A 109 -24.27 -6.23 18.28
N VAL A 110 -23.32 -7.14 18.58
CA VAL A 110 -21.89 -6.82 18.72
C VAL A 110 -21.17 -7.17 17.43
N TYR A 111 -20.42 -6.21 16.91
CA TYR A 111 -19.58 -6.34 15.74
C TYR A 111 -18.13 -6.14 16.15
N SER A 112 -17.28 -7.07 15.78
CA SER A 112 -15.87 -7.05 16.16
C SER A 112 -14.98 -6.74 14.98
N PHE A 113 -13.80 -6.19 15.27
CA PHE A 113 -12.70 -6.02 14.36
C PHE A 113 -11.56 -6.92 14.82
N CYS A 114 -10.84 -7.50 13.90
CA CYS A 114 -9.66 -8.29 14.23
C CYS A 114 -8.50 -7.94 13.29
N ALA A 115 -7.31 -8.12 13.80
CA ALA A 115 -6.11 -7.99 13.00
C ALA A 115 -5.58 -9.36 12.59
N MET A 116 -5.28 -9.49 11.31
CA MET A 116 -4.73 -10.71 10.72
C MET A 116 -3.47 -10.38 9.93
N GLY A 117 -2.61 -11.38 9.73
CA GLY A 117 -1.41 -11.29 8.91
C GLY A 117 -1.38 -12.39 7.86
N GLY A 118 -0.78 -12.07 6.72
CA GLY A 118 -0.61 -12.96 5.57
C GLY A 118 -0.67 -12.19 4.25
N THR A 119 -0.14 -12.76 3.19
CA THR A 119 -0.33 -12.26 1.83
C THR A 119 -1.81 -12.26 1.42
N SER A 120 -2.65 -13.04 2.11
CA SER A 120 -4.12 -12.99 2.00
C SER A 120 -4.72 -11.64 2.41
N MET A 121 -3.99 -10.81 3.17
CA MET A 121 -4.36 -9.44 3.54
C MET A 121 -3.75 -8.43 2.57
N SER A 122 -2.56 -8.71 2.05
CA SER A 122 -1.89 -7.85 1.07
C SER A 122 -2.64 -7.83 -0.27
N SER A 123 -3.13 -8.97 -0.71
CA SER A 123 -3.82 -9.12 -1.99
C SER A 123 -5.10 -8.25 -2.10
N PRO A 124 -6.06 -8.30 -1.16
CA PRO A 124 -7.22 -7.42 -1.19
C PRO A 124 -6.87 -5.95 -0.94
N TYR A 125 -5.77 -5.65 -0.24
CA TYR A 125 -5.28 -4.28 -0.11
C TYR A 125 -4.92 -3.71 -1.49
N MET A 126 -4.14 -4.45 -2.29
CA MET A 126 -3.82 -4.08 -3.67
C MET A 126 -5.08 -4.00 -4.55
N ALA A 127 -6.05 -4.90 -4.37
CA ALA A 127 -7.31 -4.85 -5.10
C ALA A 127 -8.10 -3.55 -4.80
N GLY A 128 -8.10 -3.08 -3.55
CA GLY A 128 -8.68 -1.79 -3.16
C GLY A 128 -7.98 -0.61 -3.85
N ILE A 129 -6.65 -0.62 -3.93
CA ILE A 129 -5.88 0.39 -4.66
C ILE A 129 -6.26 0.37 -6.15
N ALA A 130 -6.31 -0.80 -6.77
CA ALA A 130 -6.70 -0.93 -8.17
C ALA A 130 -8.12 -0.41 -8.42
N ALA A 131 -9.05 -0.61 -7.48
CA ALA A 131 -10.41 -0.07 -7.57
C ALA A 131 -10.43 1.47 -7.53
N LEU A 132 -9.63 2.09 -6.66
CA LEU A 132 -9.47 3.55 -6.63
C LEU A 132 -8.88 4.11 -7.93
N TRP A 133 -7.90 3.42 -8.50
CA TRP A 133 -7.31 3.81 -9.78
C TRP A 133 -8.29 3.66 -10.96
N LEU A 134 -9.11 2.61 -10.93
CA LEU A 134 -10.18 2.42 -11.93
C LEU A 134 -11.30 3.45 -11.78
N GLU A 135 -11.57 3.97 -10.59
CA GLU A 135 -12.49 5.10 -10.39
C GLU A 135 -11.93 6.37 -11.07
N ALA A 136 -10.62 6.61 -10.96
CA ALA A 136 -9.96 7.73 -11.61
C ALA A 136 -9.87 7.57 -13.14
N ASN A 137 -9.64 6.37 -13.62
CA ASN A 137 -9.61 6.03 -15.06
C ASN A 137 -10.18 4.63 -15.33
N PRO A 138 -11.49 4.52 -15.65
CA PRO A 138 -12.15 3.24 -15.91
C PRO A 138 -11.65 2.47 -17.15
N ALA A 139 -10.84 3.10 -18.01
CA ALA A 139 -10.29 2.49 -19.22
C ALA A 139 -8.99 1.72 -18.97
N LEU A 140 -8.44 1.74 -17.76
CA LEU A 140 -7.22 1.03 -17.42
C LEU A 140 -7.37 -0.47 -17.61
N THR A 141 -6.45 -1.05 -18.34
CA THR A 141 -6.31 -2.51 -18.47
C THR A 141 -5.56 -3.09 -17.28
N HIS A 142 -5.73 -4.39 -17.04
CA HIS A 142 -4.96 -5.10 -15.99
C HIS A 142 -3.44 -4.96 -16.18
N GLN A 143 -2.97 -4.90 -17.41
CA GLN A 143 -1.56 -4.72 -17.73
C GLN A 143 -1.08 -3.33 -17.30
N GLN A 144 -1.83 -2.27 -17.64
CA GLN A 144 -1.51 -0.91 -17.24
C GLN A 144 -1.51 -0.75 -15.72
N ILE A 145 -2.51 -1.31 -15.02
CA ILE A 145 -2.55 -1.29 -13.55
C ILE A 145 -1.28 -1.94 -12.98
N ARG A 146 -0.86 -3.10 -13.51
CA ARG A 146 0.37 -3.77 -13.08
C ARG A 146 1.62 -2.93 -13.35
N GLU A 147 1.72 -2.34 -14.53
CA GLU A 147 2.85 -1.47 -14.90
C GLU A 147 2.93 -0.25 -13.99
N ILE A 148 1.82 0.46 -13.78
CA ILE A 148 1.74 1.60 -12.85
C ILE A 148 2.16 1.16 -11.45
N THR A 149 1.62 0.03 -10.96
CA THR A 149 1.98 -0.52 -9.65
C THR A 149 3.49 -0.69 -9.49
N MET A 150 4.16 -1.22 -10.51
CA MET A 150 5.60 -1.48 -10.46
C MET A 150 6.44 -0.20 -10.66
N GLN A 151 6.00 0.71 -11.52
CA GLN A 151 6.71 1.95 -11.83
C GLN A 151 6.67 2.95 -10.68
N THR A 152 5.55 2.98 -9.94
CA THR A 152 5.34 3.92 -8.82
C THR A 152 5.64 3.32 -7.46
N ALA A 153 6.19 2.10 -7.43
CA ALA A 153 6.53 1.41 -6.20
C ALA A 153 7.61 2.15 -5.40
N ASN A 154 7.46 2.19 -4.08
CA ASN A 154 8.48 2.68 -3.17
C ASN A 154 9.46 1.54 -2.85
N ASN A 155 10.65 1.60 -3.43
CA ASN A 155 11.74 0.64 -3.17
C ASN A 155 12.72 1.24 -2.17
N ASP A 156 12.34 1.26 -0.90
CA ASP A 156 13.20 1.71 0.19
C ASP A 156 14.22 0.63 0.63
N ILE A 157 15.14 1.02 1.52
CA ILE A 157 16.18 0.11 2.04
C ILE A 157 15.55 -1.14 2.68
N ALA A 158 14.43 -1.00 3.35
CA ALA A 158 13.73 -2.09 4.04
C ALA A 158 13.18 -3.16 3.09
N CYS A 159 13.05 -2.87 1.79
CA CYS A 159 12.72 -3.87 0.78
C CYS A 159 13.84 -4.91 0.58
N ASN A 160 15.08 -4.53 0.85
CA ASN A 160 16.25 -5.38 0.67
C ASN A 160 16.76 -5.98 2.00
N GLU A 161 16.26 -5.51 3.13
CA GLU A 161 16.52 -6.08 4.43
C GLU A 161 15.62 -7.30 4.68
N GLY A 162 16.00 -8.13 5.64
CA GLY A 162 15.23 -9.34 5.92
C GLY A 162 15.33 -10.41 4.83
N ASN A 163 16.53 -10.66 4.34
CA ASN A 163 16.80 -11.67 3.31
C ASN A 163 16.47 -13.11 3.80
N TYR A 164 15.18 -13.37 3.94
CA TYR A 164 14.66 -14.65 4.37
C TYR A 164 14.79 -15.69 3.25
N PHE A 165 15.14 -16.91 3.62
CA PHE A 165 15.24 -18.03 2.69
C PHE A 165 16.21 -17.80 1.51
N LYS A 166 17.22 -16.93 1.68
CA LYS A 166 18.17 -16.56 0.61
C LYS A 166 17.48 -15.97 -0.64
N SER A 167 16.46 -15.16 -0.40
CA SER A 167 15.65 -14.56 -1.46
C SER A 167 16.39 -13.47 -2.26
N GLU A 168 17.49 -12.95 -1.72
CA GLU A 168 18.30 -11.89 -2.36
C GLU A 168 17.48 -10.65 -2.74
N GLY A 169 16.52 -10.27 -1.88
CA GLY A 169 15.62 -9.14 -2.11
C GLY A 169 14.41 -9.44 -3.00
N ARG A 170 14.34 -10.61 -3.66
CA ARG A 170 13.24 -10.94 -4.59
C ARG A 170 11.86 -10.97 -3.95
N GLN A 171 11.76 -11.12 -2.62
CA GLN A 171 10.48 -11.12 -1.89
C GLN A 171 9.73 -9.78 -1.98
N ALA A 172 10.41 -8.68 -2.32
CA ALA A 172 9.82 -7.35 -2.44
C ALA A 172 9.16 -7.09 -3.81
N GLY A 173 9.59 -7.81 -4.85
CA GLY A 173 9.24 -7.43 -6.21
C GLY A 173 9.79 -6.05 -6.57
N ALA A 174 8.97 -5.18 -7.15
CA ALA A 174 9.34 -3.78 -7.43
C ALA A 174 9.45 -2.91 -6.16
N GLY A 175 8.95 -3.38 -5.02
CA GLY A 175 8.94 -2.64 -3.76
C GLY A 175 7.58 -2.66 -3.06
N LYS A 176 7.31 -1.61 -2.29
CA LYS A 176 6.03 -1.39 -1.60
C LYS A 176 5.08 -0.60 -2.48
N VAL A 177 3.83 -1.01 -2.55
CA VAL A 177 2.82 -0.29 -3.31
C VAL A 177 2.62 1.13 -2.76
N ASP A 178 2.61 2.11 -3.64
CA ASP A 178 2.26 3.50 -3.34
C ASP A 178 0.98 3.88 -4.08
N ALA A 179 -0.13 3.88 -3.34
CA ALA A 179 -1.45 4.18 -3.88
C ALA A 179 -1.56 5.62 -4.41
N TYR A 180 -0.91 6.56 -3.70
CA TYR A 180 -0.95 7.97 -4.06
C TYR A 180 -0.08 8.26 -5.28
N ALA A 181 1.15 7.75 -5.33
CA ALA A 181 2.03 7.92 -6.48
C ALA A 181 1.40 7.33 -7.75
N GLY A 182 0.76 6.16 -7.67
CA GLY A 182 0.04 5.56 -8.78
C GLY A 182 -1.18 6.38 -9.22
N LEU A 183 -1.93 6.94 -8.28
CA LEU A 183 -3.05 7.83 -8.60
C LEU A 183 -2.56 9.11 -9.31
N MET A 184 -1.51 9.74 -8.81
CA MET A 184 -0.92 10.92 -9.43
C MET A 184 -0.38 10.64 -10.83
N TYR A 185 0.23 9.46 -11.03
CA TYR A 185 0.66 9.02 -12.36
C TYR A 185 -0.52 8.96 -13.35
N ILE A 186 -1.63 8.34 -12.95
CA ILE A 186 -2.85 8.19 -13.77
C ILE A 186 -3.48 9.56 -14.09
N LEU A 187 -3.55 10.45 -13.11
CA LEU A 187 -4.12 11.78 -13.30
C LEU A 187 -3.25 12.64 -14.22
N ASN A 188 -1.93 12.60 -14.08
CA ASN A 188 -1.00 13.31 -14.93
C ASN A 188 -1.03 12.81 -16.40
N GLU A 189 -1.16 11.50 -16.60
CA GLU A 189 -1.33 10.92 -17.93
C GLU A 189 -2.68 11.33 -18.57
N ASN A 190 -3.76 11.40 -17.78
CA ASN A 190 -5.04 11.88 -18.26
C ASN A 190 -5.03 13.38 -18.60
N GLU A 191 -4.29 14.20 -17.83
CA GLU A 191 -4.11 15.62 -18.15
C GLU A 191 -3.27 15.81 -19.41
N ALA A 192 -2.27 14.99 -19.65
CA ALA A 192 -1.44 15.03 -20.87
C ALA A 192 -2.24 14.70 -22.14
N THR A 193 -3.35 13.97 -22.03
CA THR A 193 -4.28 13.73 -23.15
C THR A 193 -5.29 14.86 -23.37
N LEU A 194 -5.50 15.74 -22.40
CA LEU A 194 -6.45 16.85 -22.48
C LEU A 194 -5.80 18.22 -22.71
N ILE A 195 -4.50 18.35 -22.46
CA ILE A 195 -3.80 19.64 -22.58
C ILE A 195 -2.47 19.46 -23.31
N ASN A 196 -2.48 19.86 -24.55
CA ASN A 196 -1.28 20.04 -25.37
C ASN A 196 -0.53 21.29 -24.88
N THR A 197 0.22 21.20 -23.76
CA THR A 197 1.15 22.27 -23.38
C THR A 197 2.42 21.70 -22.76
N PRO A 198 3.59 22.00 -23.34
CA PRO A 198 4.85 21.63 -22.76
C PRO A 198 5.18 22.62 -21.64
N THR A 199 5.32 22.14 -20.44
CA THR A 199 6.29 22.65 -19.44
C THR A 199 6.02 22.00 -18.09
N GLU A 200 7.00 21.29 -17.59
CA GLU A 200 7.05 20.87 -16.19
C GLU A 200 6.93 22.08 -15.27
N LYS A 201 5.73 22.35 -14.78
CA LYS A 201 5.54 23.30 -13.71
C LYS A 201 5.60 22.53 -12.41
N SER A 202 6.72 22.59 -11.72
CA SER A 202 6.82 22.06 -10.37
C SER A 202 5.85 22.81 -9.46
N PHE A 203 4.89 22.11 -8.90
CA PHE A 203 3.94 22.63 -7.93
C PHE A 203 4.33 22.14 -6.55
N ILE A 204 4.55 23.07 -5.62
CA ILE A 204 4.93 22.76 -4.24
C ILE A 204 3.90 23.41 -3.32
N ILE A 205 3.33 22.62 -2.42
CA ILE A 205 2.52 23.12 -1.30
C ILE A 205 3.27 22.80 -0.01
N ARG A 206 3.42 23.78 0.86
CA ARG A 206 3.97 23.59 2.19
C ARG A 206 3.12 24.27 3.25
N CYS A 207 3.01 23.64 4.40
CA CYS A 207 2.47 24.28 5.60
C CYS A 207 3.60 25.11 6.24
N VAL A 208 3.38 26.41 6.34
CA VAL A 208 4.38 27.36 6.89
C VAL A 208 4.20 27.48 8.41
N SER A 209 2.96 27.45 8.88
CA SER A 209 2.60 27.42 10.32
C SER A 209 1.17 26.92 10.47
N THR A 210 0.68 26.79 11.68
CA THR A 210 -0.72 26.40 11.92
C THR A 210 -1.66 27.30 11.11
N ASN A 211 -2.49 26.68 10.28
CA ASN A 211 -3.44 27.35 9.37
C ASN A 211 -2.86 28.23 8.26
N ASN A 212 -1.54 28.22 8.07
CA ASN A 212 -0.89 28.97 7.01
C ASN A 212 -0.24 28.03 6.00
N TYR A 213 -0.61 28.18 4.74
CA TYR A 213 -0.12 27.37 3.63
C TYR A 213 0.46 28.26 2.55
N GLU A 214 1.51 27.82 1.93
CA GLU A 214 2.12 28.47 0.78
C GLU A 214 2.14 27.47 -0.38
N ALA A 215 1.66 27.91 -1.55
CA ALA A 215 1.77 27.14 -2.78
C ALA A 215 2.61 27.91 -3.79
N PHE A 216 3.55 27.23 -4.40
CA PHE A 216 4.45 27.76 -5.41
C PHE A 216 4.35 26.95 -6.70
N CYS A 217 4.31 27.63 -7.85
CA CYS A 217 4.36 27.02 -9.16
C CYS A 217 5.32 27.78 -10.07
N ALA A 218 6.43 27.18 -10.44
CA ALA A 218 7.43 27.78 -11.30
C ALA A 218 6.82 28.18 -12.66
N GLY A 219 7.05 29.43 -13.08
CA GLY A 219 6.57 29.96 -14.36
C GLY A 219 5.07 30.29 -14.42
N ALA A 220 4.34 30.22 -13.32
CA ALA A 220 2.95 30.70 -13.28
C ALA A 220 2.91 32.23 -13.21
N THR A 221 1.96 32.81 -13.91
CA THR A 221 1.68 34.27 -13.87
C THR A 221 0.56 34.60 -12.87
N SER A 222 -0.24 33.61 -12.52
CA SER A 222 -1.26 33.71 -11.48
C SER A 222 -1.54 32.33 -10.90
N LEU A 223 -1.92 32.27 -9.63
CA LEU A 223 -2.34 31.07 -8.94
C LEU A 223 -3.70 31.29 -8.29
N THR A 224 -4.53 30.25 -8.31
CA THR A 224 -5.79 30.20 -7.57
C THR A 224 -5.78 28.95 -6.69
N GLY A 225 -6.03 29.13 -5.40
CA GLY A 225 -6.07 28.05 -4.44
C GLY A 225 -7.44 27.97 -3.75
N THR A 226 -7.93 26.77 -3.51
CA THR A 226 -9.12 26.52 -2.70
C THR A 226 -8.79 25.45 -1.66
N LEU A 227 -9.03 25.77 -0.40
CA LEU A 227 -8.88 24.86 0.74
C LEU A 227 -10.25 24.28 1.13
N TYR A 228 -10.24 22.98 1.36
CA TYR A 228 -11.40 22.23 1.88
C TYR A 228 -11.02 21.58 3.20
N ASN A 229 -11.96 21.46 4.14
CA ASN A 229 -11.78 20.68 5.34
C ASN A 229 -11.94 19.17 5.03
N ILE A 230 -11.69 18.33 6.02
CA ILE A 230 -11.82 16.86 5.89
C ILE A 230 -13.24 16.37 5.57
N GLU A 231 -14.26 17.22 5.74
CA GLU A 231 -15.66 16.96 5.41
C GLU A 231 -16.00 17.41 3.98
N GLY A 232 -15.00 17.91 3.22
CA GLY A 232 -15.19 18.41 1.86
C GLY A 232 -15.84 19.80 1.79
N LYS A 233 -16.01 20.51 2.92
CA LYS A 233 -16.54 21.86 2.93
C LYS A 233 -15.45 22.87 2.60
N LYS A 234 -15.73 23.76 1.64
CA LYS A 234 -14.80 24.84 1.27
C LYS A 234 -14.57 25.77 2.46
N VAL A 235 -13.31 25.93 2.84
CA VAL A 235 -12.86 26.79 3.96
C VAL A 235 -12.38 28.14 3.44
N LEU A 236 -11.58 28.14 2.37
CA LEU A 236 -10.95 29.33 1.84
C LEU A 236 -10.80 29.22 0.32
N SER A 237 -10.87 30.36 -0.37
CA SER A 237 -10.44 30.49 -1.78
C SER A 237 -9.68 31.79 -1.93
N CYS A 238 -8.55 31.74 -2.58
CA CYS A 238 -7.77 32.93 -2.87
C CYS A 238 -7.19 32.83 -4.28
N SER A 239 -6.90 34.00 -4.86
CA SER A 239 -6.25 34.14 -6.15
C SER A 239 -5.19 35.23 -6.04
N GLN A 240 -4.01 35.00 -6.58
CA GLN A 240 -2.91 35.94 -6.53
C GLN A 240 -2.16 35.94 -7.85
N SER A 241 -1.76 37.14 -8.30
CA SER A 241 -0.85 37.28 -9.43
C SER A 241 0.57 36.90 -9.00
N GLY A 242 1.25 36.13 -9.85
CA GLY A 242 2.59 35.63 -9.58
C GLY A 242 2.65 34.11 -9.44
N ASN A 243 3.80 33.62 -9.05
CA ASN A 243 4.10 32.19 -8.94
C ASN A 243 3.99 31.63 -7.52
N THR A 244 3.58 32.45 -6.57
CA THR A 244 3.39 32.05 -5.17
C THR A 244 2.05 32.58 -4.66
N ILE A 245 1.34 31.77 -3.89
CA ILE A 245 0.09 32.13 -3.22
C ILE A 245 0.17 31.78 -1.75
N HIS A 246 -0.26 32.69 -0.88
CA HIS A 246 -0.34 32.47 0.55
C HIS A 246 -1.81 32.30 0.95
N MET A 247 -2.10 31.25 1.71
CA MET A 247 -3.43 30.88 2.18
C MET A 247 -3.44 30.81 3.70
N ASN A 248 -4.21 31.70 4.32
CA ASN A 248 -4.43 31.72 5.77
C ASN A 248 -5.84 31.21 6.05
N ALA A 249 -5.95 30.06 6.73
CA ALA A 249 -7.24 29.39 7.04
C ALA A 249 -7.63 29.55 8.52
#